data_d21fbffc4e92a3c8251bdb0da2e00a40
#
_entry.id   d21fbffc4e92a3c8251bdb0da2e00a40
#
_cell.length_a   1.000
_cell.length_b   1.000
_cell.length_c   1.000
_cell.angle_alpha   90.00
_cell.angle_beta   90.00
_cell.angle_gamma   90.00
#
_symmetry.space_group_name_H-M   'P 1'
#
loop_
_entity.id
_entity.type
_entity.pdbx_description
1 polymer ?
#
loop_
_entity_poly.entity_id
_entity_poly.type
_entity_poly.pdbx_seq_one_letter_code
_entity_poly.pdbx_strand_id
1 'polypeptide(L)'
;MWQRFALIGLLVLAASCSENTPAEPLEKVLSSQNPKIKNVMENLEEHEIQIRYTQIDRSNDSIIFTDYDFQVDENNYFYPASTVKFPAAVAALEKLNAIDSLSINTPFFVEGDSVKTTFGKAISEIFAVSDNAANNRLLEFLGQDDLNKRMQERGVSPIRIAHRLSTDNADDVTTKPLVFYLNDSTISLSQPIINSPIKPLDLNGIQKGKGFIADENYQEGPFNFSLKNYYPITAQNALLKRIIFPEAFPKEQRFNISDHQRDYLLTAMHTLPSDIGYDENEFYDSYVKFFMFGDNTEPMPEHIKIYNKVGYAYGTLTDCAYIQDTKNHLEFMLTATILVNDNHIFNDNTYEYEEIGIPFLAQLGRELYEIELRR
;
A
#
# COMPACT_ATOMS: atom_id res chain seq x y z
N MET A 1 -27.01 -60.13 58.58
CA MET A 1 -27.63 -58.80 58.42
C MET A 1 -26.66 -57.93 57.60
N TRP A 2 -26.84 -57.83 56.32
CA TRP A 2 -25.96 -57.03 55.41
C TRP A 2 -26.79 -55.85 54.90
N GLN A 3 -26.38 -54.63 55.31
CA GLN A 3 -26.93 -53.39 54.81
C GLN A 3 -26.25 -53.02 53.47
N ARG A 4 -27.02 -52.89 52.46
CA ARG A 4 -26.58 -52.34 51.15
C ARG A 4 -26.79 -50.82 51.13
N PHE A 5 -25.69 -50.06 51.04
CA PHE A 5 -25.73 -48.63 50.75
C PHE A 5 -25.82 -48.42 49.22
N ALA A 6 -26.88 -47.81 48.78
CA ALA A 6 -27.02 -47.35 47.40
C ALA A 6 -26.43 -45.94 47.26
N LEU A 7 -25.37 -45.81 46.48
CA LEU A 7 -24.77 -44.50 46.11
C LEU A 7 -25.56 -43.94 44.93
N ILE A 8 -26.30 -42.85 45.14
CA ILE A 8 -26.97 -42.11 44.10
C ILE A 8 -25.95 -41.09 43.58
N GLY A 9 -25.38 -41.34 42.38
CA GLY A 9 -24.53 -40.38 41.65
C GLY A 9 -25.35 -39.27 41.03
N LEU A 10 -25.18 -38.05 41.50
CA LEU A 10 -25.76 -36.83 40.92
C LEU A 10 -24.92 -36.42 39.70
N LEU A 11 -25.44 -36.67 38.49
CA LEU A 11 -24.85 -36.14 37.25
C LEU A 11 -25.18 -34.64 37.15
N VAL A 12 -24.21 -33.78 37.44
CA VAL A 12 -24.33 -32.35 37.12
C VAL A 12 -24.00 -32.15 35.64
N LEU A 13 -24.99 -31.96 34.81
CA LEU A 13 -24.83 -31.47 33.43
C LEU A 13 -24.41 -30.00 33.51
N ALA A 14 -23.11 -29.72 33.37
CA ALA A 14 -22.62 -28.39 33.09
C ALA A 14 -23.03 -28.01 31.68
N ALA A 15 -24.13 -27.27 31.51
CA ALA A 15 -24.44 -26.56 30.28
C ALA A 15 -23.41 -25.43 30.15
N SER A 16 -22.38 -25.66 29.35
CA SER A 16 -21.50 -24.60 28.86
C SER A 16 -22.33 -23.72 27.90
N CYS A 17 -22.83 -22.60 28.40
CA CYS A 17 -23.24 -21.52 27.51
C CYS A 17 -21.97 -20.99 26.85
N SER A 18 -21.70 -21.37 25.61
CA SER A 18 -20.81 -20.59 24.77
C SER A 18 -21.50 -19.23 24.57
N GLU A 19 -21.03 -18.19 25.22
CA GLU A 19 -21.36 -16.84 24.83
C GLU A 19 -20.91 -16.72 23.38
N ASN A 20 -21.88 -16.58 22.45
CA ASN A 20 -21.60 -16.20 21.07
C ASN A 20 -21.07 -14.77 21.11
N THR A 21 -19.79 -14.62 21.28
CA THR A 21 -19.10 -13.34 21.00
C THR A 21 -19.43 -13.03 19.54
N PRO A 22 -19.96 -11.84 19.21
CA PRO A 22 -20.20 -11.47 17.82
C PRO A 22 -18.90 -11.61 17.05
N ALA A 23 -18.93 -12.26 15.88
CA ALA A 23 -17.74 -12.38 15.03
C ALA A 23 -17.21 -10.97 14.71
N GLU A 24 -15.89 -10.82 14.73
CA GLU A 24 -15.24 -9.56 14.40
C GLU A 24 -15.60 -9.13 12.97
N PRO A 25 -15.68 -7.81 12.70
CA PRO A 25 -16.12 -7.30 11.39
C PRO A 25 -15.38 -7.94 10.21
N LEU A 26 -14.06 -8.09 10.30
CA LEU A 26 -13.25 -8.68 9.24
C LEU A 26 -13.54 -10.19 9.09
N GLU A 27 -13.65 -10.94 10.17
CA GLU A 27 -14.01 -12.37 10.12
C GLU A 27 -15.36 -12.60 9.45
N LYS A 28 -16.33 -11.72 9.71
CA LYS A 28 -17.65 -11.78 9.09
C LYS A 28 -17.57 -11.61 7.58
N VAL A 29 -16.76 -10.66 7.09
CA VAL A 29 -16.55 -10.44 5.66
C VAL A 29 -15.84 -11.63 5.02
N LEU A 30 -14.79 -12.15 5.66
CA LEU A 30 -14.00 -13.28 5.14
C LEU A 30 -14.79 -14.60 5.13
N SER A 31 -15.88 -14.70 5.90
CA SER A 31 -16.82 -15.83 5.87
C SER A 31 -17.96 -15.67 4.85
N SER A 32 -17.93 -14.62 4.04
CA SER A 32 -18.97 -14.31 3.03
C SER A 32 -19.15 -15.44 2.03
N GLN A 33 -20.40 -15.66 1.61
CA GLN A 33 -20.73 -16.61 0.54
C GLN A 33 -20.64 -15.99 -0.86
N ASN A 34 -20.24 -14.71 -0.96
CA ASN A 34 -19.95 -14.11 -2.26
C ASN A 34 -18.79 -14.87 -2.95
N PRO A 35 -18.97 -15.32 -4.20
CA PRO A 35 -17.96 -16.13 -4.88
C PRO A 35 -16.56 -15.49 -4.94
N LYS A 36 -16.49 -14.16 -5.03
CA LYS A 36 -15.22 -13.40 -5.10
C LYS A 36 -14.41 -13.47 -3.79
N ILE A 37 -15.09 -13.59 -2.65
CA ILE A 37 -14.45 -13.81 -1.34
C ILE A 37 -14.24 -15.30 -1.10
N LYS A 38 -15.30 -16.09 -1.27
CA LYS A 38 -15.33 -17.50 -0.94
C LYS A 38 -14.24 -18.30 -1.67
N ASN A 39 -14.11 -18.11 -2.99
CA ASN A 39 -13.12 -18.84 -3.78
C ASN A 39 -11.68 -18.62 -3.29
N VAL A 40 -11.36 -17.40 -2.91
CA VAL A 40 -10.04 -17.04 -2.39
C VAL A 40 -9.84 -17.62 -0.98
N MET A 41 -10.87 -17.52 -0.11
CA MET A 41 -10.79 -18.04 1.25
C MET A 41 -10.75 -19.57 1.34
N GLU A 42 -11.30 -20.28 0.36
CA GLU A 42 -11.20 -21.74 0.25
C GLU A 42 -9.83 -22.21 -0.28
N ASN A 43 -9.00 -21.31 -0.84
CA ASN A 43 -7.69 -21.60 -1.43
C ASN A 43 -6.58 -20.72 -0.85
N LEU A 44 -6.60 -20.47 0.45
CA LEU A 44 -5.69 -19.53 1.14
C LEU A 44 -4.21 -19.83 0.94
N GLU A 45 -3.83 -21.12 0.82
CA GLU A 45 -2.43 -21.53 0.67
C GLU A 45 -1.84 -21.05 -0.66
N GLU A 46 -2.69 -20.81 -1.69
CA GLU A 46 -2.28 -20.34 -3.02
C GLU A 46 -2.16 -18.79 -3.08
N HIS A 47 -2.77 -18.08 -2.13
CA HIS A 47 -2.98 -16.64 -2.27
C HIS A 47 -2.19 -15.73 -1.32
N GLU A 48 -1.50 -16.26 -0.32
CA GLU A 48 -0.65 -15.51 0.62
C GLU A 48 -1.27 -14.16 1.06
N ILE A 49 -2.51 -14.17 1.55
CA ILE A 49 -3.27 -12.96 1.86
C ILE A 49 -2.82 -12.37 3.19
N GLN A 50 -2.70 -11.04 3.24
CA GLN A 50 -2.63 -10.27 4.48
C GLN A 50 -3.60 -9.09 4.38
N ILE A 51 -4.41 -8.87 5.42
CA ILE A 51 -5.40 -7.80 5.47
C ILE A 51 -5.37 -7.11 6.82
N ARG A 52 -5.33 -5.77 6.82
CA ARG A 52 -5.62 -4.93 7.98
C ARG A 52 -6.80 -4.03 7.65
N TYR A 53 -7.88 -4.19 8.38
CA TYR A 53 -9.00 -3.28 8.39
C TYR A 53 -8.93 -2.42 9.65
N THR A 54 -9.04 -1.10 9.51
CA THR A 54 -8.99 -0.16 10.64
C THR A 54 -10.31 0.61 10.71
N GLN A 55 -11.05 0.41 11.78
CA GLN A 55 -12.16 1.28 12.15
C GLN A 55 -11.65 2.57 12.77
N ILE A 56 -12.33 3.67 12.46
CA ILE A 56 -11.98 5.01 12.93
C ILE A 56 -13.15 5.55 13.75
N ASP A 57 -12.90 5.83 15.02
CA ASP A 57 -13.86 6.46 15.92
C ASP A 57 -13.38 7.84 16.31
N ARG A 58 -14.28 8.83 16.29
CA ARG A 58 -14.01 10.19 16.75
C ARG A 58 -14.74 10.43 18.06
N SER A 59 -14.00 10.69 19.12
CA SER A 59 -14.55 10.96 20.45
C SER A 59 -13.81 12.12 21.11
N ASN A 60 -14.52 13.23 21.43
CA ASN A 60 -14.00 14.35 22.21
C ASN A 60 -12.59 14.82 21.76
N ASP A 61 -12.43 15.22 20.53
CA ASP A 61 -11.15 15.65 19.90
C ASP A 61 -10.08 14.55 19.78
N SER A 62 -10.41 13.30 20.08
CA SER A 62 -9.52 12.15 19.91
C SER A 62 -9.94 11.28 18.74
N ILE A 63 -8.95 10.77 18.02
CA ILE A 63 -9.12 9.77 16.96
C ILE A 63 -8.65 8.43 17.52
N ILE A 64 -9.54 7.44 17.49
CA ILE A 64 -9.27 6.09 17.98
C ILE A 64 -9.26 5.15 16.79
N PHE A 65 -8.18 4.38 16.64
CA PHE A 65 -8.04 3.35 15.62
C PHE A 65 -8.23 1.98 16.25
N THR A 66 -9.13 1.17 15.70
CA THR A 66 -9.29 -0.23 16.04
C THR A 66 -8.89 -1.07 14.84
N ASP A 67 -7.75 -1.76 14.94
CA ASP A 67 -7.22 -2.58 13.85
C ASP A 67 -7.73 -4.02 13.99
N TYR A 68 -8.23 -4.60 12.88
CA TYR A 68 -8.59 -6.00 12.72
C TYR A 68 -7.68 -6.60 11.66
N ASP A 69 -6.92 -7.63 12.05
CA ASP A 69 -5.89 -8.23 11.22
C ASP A 69 -6.26 -9.64 10.78
N PHE A 70 -6.00 -9.96 9.52
CA PHE A 70 -6.03 -11.32 9.01
C PHE A 70 -4.66 -11.67 8.39
N GLN A 71 -3.98 -12.65 8.97
CA GLN A 71 -2.65 -13.14 8.57
C GLN A 71 -1.56 -12.05 8.44
N VAL A 72 -1.73 -10.89 9.06
CA VAL A 72 -0.73 -9.80 9.02
C VAL A 72 0.51 -10.24 9.80
N ASP A 73 1.60 -10.43 9.07
CA ASP A 73 2.91 -10.77 9.63
C ASP A 73 4.01 -10.09 8.82
N GLU A 74 4.74 -9.18 9.45
CA GLU A 74 5.85 -8.47 8.81
C GLU A 74 7.05 -9.37 8.47
N ASN A 75 7.13 -10.58 9.05
CA ASN A 75 8.18 -11.54 8.70
C ASN A 75 7.82 -12.38 7.46
N ASN A 76 6.58 -12.33 6.99
CA ASN A 76 6.14 -12.99 5.76
C ASN A 76 6.22 -12.00 4.60
N TYR A 77 7.19 -12.23 3.71
CA TYR A 77 7.48 -11.33 2.60
C TYR A 77 6.40 -11.39 1.51
N PHE A 78 5.95 -10.24 1.05
CA PHE A 78 5.32 -10.03 -0.24
C PHE A 78 6.02 -8.88 -0.98
N TYR A 79 5.95 -8.86 -2.31
CA TYR A 79 6.52 -7.77 -3.10
C TYR A 79 5.57 -6.56 -3.07
N PRO A 80 5.99 -5.40 -2.53
CA PRO A 80 5.09 -4.26 -2.32
C PRO A 80 4.75 -3.49 -3.60
N ALA A 81 5.37 -3.83 -4.71
CA ALA A 81 5.16 -3.21 -6.02
C ALA A 81 5.12 -1.66 -5.94
N SER A 82 4.13 -1.04 -6.57
CA SER A 82 4.03 0.43 -6.64
C SER A 82 3.56 1.11 -5.36
N THR A 83 3.22 0.39 -4.27
CA THR A 83 2.93 1.04 -2.99
C THR A 83 4.14 1.78 -2.42
N VAL A 84 5.36 1.40 -2.80
CA VAL A 84 6.62 2.09 -2.43
C VAL A 84 6.71 3.54 -2.92
N LYS A 85 5.86 3.93 -3.86
CA LYS A 85 5.79 5.30 -4.38
C LYS A 85 5.15 6.27 -3.38
N PHE A 86 4.32 5.78 -2.47
CA PHE A 86 3.73 6.60 -1.42
C PHE A 86 4.79 7.13 -0.44
N PRO A 87 5.63 6.30 0.20
CA PRO A 87 6.73 6.80 1.02
C PRO A 87 7.71 7.69 0.24
N ALA A 88 7.94 7.43 -1.06
CA ALA A 88 8.80 8.29 -1.88
C ALA A 88 8.20 9.71 -2.06
N ALA A 89 6.90 9.82 -2.32
CA ALA A 89 6.21 11.10 -2.42
C ALA A 89 6.26 11.90 -1.10
N VAL A 90 5.98 11.24 0.03
CA VAL A 90 6.02 11.87 1.36
C VAL A 90 7.43 12.34 1.72
N ALA A 91 8.43 11.49 1.53
CA ALA A 91 9.83 11.84 1.81
C ALA A 91 10.32 12.99 0.93
N ALA A 92 9.90 13.05 -0.34
CA ALA A 92 10.23 14.15 -1.24
C ALA A 92 9.64 15.47 -0.77
N LEU A 93 8.38 15.49 -0.33
CA LEU A 93 7.75 16.69 0.24
C LEU A 93 8.44 17.13 1.54
N GLU A 94 8.77 16.21 2.43
CA GLU A 94 9.50 16.53 3.65
C GLU A 94 10.91 17.09 3.37
N LYS A 95 11.63 16.54 2.39
CA LYS A 95 12.93 17.05 1.96
C LYS A 95 12.82 18.43 1.32
N LEU A 96 11.81 18.65 0.47
CA LEU A 96 11.53 19.95 -0.14
C LEU A 96 11.24 21.02 0.92
N ASN A 97 10.48 20.70 1.95
CA ASN A 97 10.14 21.65 3.03
C ASN A 97 11.36 22.11 3.84
N ALA A 98 12.47 21.40 3.74
CA ALA A 98 13.74 21.76 4.37
C ALA A 98 14.68 22.59 3.44
N ILE A 99 14.26 22.90 2.20
CA ILE A 99 15.09 23.62 1.21
C ILE A 99 14.34 24.86 0.75
N ASP A 100 14.66 26.02 1.32
CA ASP A 100 13.97 27.29 1.07
C ASP A 100 13.89 27.70 -0.41
N SER A 101 14.88 27.29 -1.23
CA SER A 101 14.95 27.64 -2.67
C SER A 101 14.09 26.76 -3.57
N LEU A 102 13.51 25.67 -3.06
CA LEU A 102 12.72 24.70 -3.82
C LEU A 102 11.27 24.66 -3.32
N SER A 103 10.37 24.35 -4.23
CA SER A 103 8.95 24.13 -3.94
C SER A 103 8.40 22.97 -4.77
N ILE A 104 7.15 22.59 -4.51
CA ILE A 104 6.45 21.57 -5.33
C ILE A 104 6.34 21.99 -6.81
N ASN A 105 6.38 23.30 -7.09
CA ASN A 105 6.27 23.86 -8.43
C ASN A 105 7.64 24.14 -9.09
N THR A 106 8.76 23.93 -8.39
CA THR A 106 10.09 24.13 -8.95
C THR A 106 10.32 23.16 -10.10
N PRO A 107 10.54 23.66 -11.33
CA PRO A 107 10.81 22.80 -12.46
C PRO A 107 12.21 22.17 -12.34
N PHE A 108 12.29 20.91 -12.71
CA PHE A 108 13.56 20.19 -12.76
C PHE A 108 13.57 19.11 -13.83
N PHE A 109 14.75 18.59 -14.12
CA PHE A 109 14.97 17.35 -14.86
C PHE A 109 16.14 16.56 -14.27
N VAL A 110 16.18 15.27 -14.50
CA VAL A 110 17.30 14.39 -14.13
C VAL A 110 18.35 14.47 -15.24
N GLU A 111 19.62 14.64 -14.91
CA GLU A 111 20.69 14.71 -15.89
C GLU A 111 20.69 13.46 -16.80
N GLY A 112 20.67 13.71 -18.11
CA GLY A 112 20.51 12.66 -19.13
C GLY A 112 19.08 12.28 -19.48
N ASP A 113 18.05 12.83 -18.77
CA ASP A 113 16.65 12.74 -19.15
C ASP A 113 16.23 13.97 -19.97
N SER A 114 15.32 13.79 -20.92
CA SER A 114 14.74 14.89 -21.71
C SER A 114 13.50 15.51 -21.09
N VAL A 115 12.96 14.90 -20.03
CA VAL A 115 11.66 15.28 -19.45
C VAL A 115 11.85 16.31 -18.34
N LYS A 116 11.42 17.55 -18.60
CA LYS A 116 11.28 18.60 -17.60
C LYS A 116 9.94 18.46 -16.89
N THR A 117 9.96 18.39 -15.57
CA THR A 117 8.77 18.21 -14.71
C THR A 117 8.85 19.09 -13.47
N THR A 118 7.89 18.94 -12.55
CA THR A 118 7.90 19.51 -11.19
C THR A 118 7.64 18.39 -10.17
N PHE A 119 7.96 18.63 -8.91
CA PHE A 119 7.66 17.66 -7.83
C PHE A 119 6.16 17.42 -7.70
N GLY A 120 5.36 18.48 -7.80
CA GLY A 120 3.90 18.36 -7.79
C GLY A 120 3.39 17.48 -8.93
N LYS A 121 3.81 17.74 -10.17
CA LYS A 121 3.41 16.91 -11.31
C LYS A 121 3.80 15.45 -11.14
N ALA A 122 5.03 15.18 -10.73
CA ALA A 122 5.48 13.81 -10.48
C ALA A 122 4.62 13.10 -9.39
N ILE A 123 4.26 13.79 -8.30
CA ILE A 123 3.38 13.26 -7.26
C ILE A 123 1.98 12.98 -7.83
N SER A 124 1.40 13.88 -8.63
CA SER A 124 0.09 13.65 -9.26
C SER A 124 0.11 12.42 -10.18
N GLU A 125 1.13 12.26 -11.03
CA GLU A 125 1.30 11.12 -11.93
C GLU A 125 1.47 9.79 -11.15
N ILE A 126 2.17 9.81 -10.00
CA ILE A 126 2.31 8.65 -9.10
C ILE A 126 0.95 8.15 -8.60
N PHE A 127 0.07 9.05 -8.19
CA PHE A 127 -1.21 8.64 -7.60
C PHE A 127 -2.30 8.39 -8.64
N ALA A 128 -2.33 9.16 -9.73
CA ALA A 128 -3.37 9.03 -10.74
C ALA A 128 -3.19 7.79 -11.64
N VAL A 129 -1.97 7.48 -12.08
CA VAL A 129 -1.70 6.37 -13.01
C VAL A 129 -0.55 5.47 -12.57
N SER A 130 -0.07 5.65 -11.34
CA SER A 130 1.04 4.85 -10.81
C SER A 130 2.33 4.94 -11.65
N ASP A 131 2.69 6.13 -12.17
CA ASP A 131 3.83 6.32 -13.06
C ASP A 131 5.16 5.95 -12.42
N ASN A 132 5.93 5.06 -13.08
CA ASN A 132 7.23 4.59 -12.60
C ASN A 132 8.33 5.63 -12.78
N ALA A 133 8.35 6.35 -13.91
CA ALA A 133 9.36 7.34 -14.20
C ALA A 133 9.25 8.56 -13.25
N ALA A 134 8.02 8.98 -12.93
CA ALA A 134 7.77 10.01 -11.92
C ALA A 134 8.34 9.61 -10.55
N ASN A 135 8.09 8.38 -10.10
CA ASN A 135 8.70 7.86 -8.87
C ASN A 135 10.22 7.82 -8.92
N ASN A 136 10.79 7.33 -10.03
CA ASN A 136 12.25 7.23 -10.16
C ASN A 136 12.92 8.61 -10.09
N ARG A 137 12.29 9.67 -10.64
CA ARG A 137 12.77 11.05 -10.49
C ARG A 137 12.76 11.53 -9.04
N LEU A 138 11.75 11.12 -8.23
CA LEU A 138 11.77 11.41 -6.79
C LEU A 138 12.88 10.64 -6.06
N LEU A 139 13.18 9.41 -6.48
CA LEU A 139 14.30 8.63 -5.92
C LEU A 139 15.67 9.26 -6.27
N GLU A 140 15.83 9.85 -7.46
CA GLU A 140 17.05 10.60 -7.79
C GLU A 140 17.23 11.83 -6.88
N PHE A 141 16.14 12.48 -6.48
CA PHE A 141 16.18 13.59 -5.53
C PHE A 141 16.51 13.13 -4.09
N LEU A 142 15.96 11.98 -3.67
CA LEU A 142 16.04 11.50 -2.30
C LEU A 142 17.31 10.70 -2.01
N GLY A 143 17.61 9.72 -2.87
CA GLY A 143 18.41 8.57 -2.52
C GLY A 143 17.65 7.58 -1.63
N GLN A 144 18.00 6.30 -1.71
CA GLN A 144 17.35 5.23 -0.96
C GLN A 144 17.58 5.36 0.55
N ASP A 145 18.80 5.69 0.96
CA ASP A 145 19.16 5.79 2.39
C ASP A 145 18.40 6.91 3.11
N ASP A 146 18.29 8.12 2.51
CA ASP A 146 17.57 9.25 3.10
C ASP A 146 16.05 8.94 3.16
N LEU A 147 15.47 8.32 2.11
CA LEU A 147 14.08 7.91 2.12
C LEU A 147 13.79 6.94 3.28
N ASN A 148 14.54 5.84 3.35
CA ASN A 148 14.33 4.81 4.38
C ASN A 148 14.51 5.38 5.79
N LYS A 149 15.53 6.22 5.99
CA LYS A 149 15.80 6.89 7.26
C LYS A 149 14.62 7.78 7.69
N ARG A 150 14.08 8.61 6.79
CA ARG A 150 12.93 9.48 7.09
C ARG A 150 11.73 8.68 7.51
N MET A 151 11.41 7.59 6.83
CA MET A 151 10.30 6.71 7.20
C MET A 151 10.49 6.12 8.61
N GLN A 152 11.66 5.54 8.89
CA GLN A 152 11.97 4.93 10.17
C GLN A 152 11.94 5.94 11.33
N GLU A 153 12.50 7.13 11.14
CA GLU A 153 12.49 8.21 12.14
C GLU A 153 11.07 8.69 12.49
N ARG A 154 10.11 8.52 11.57
CA ARG A 154 8.69 8.85 11.81
C ARG A 154 7.86 7.65 12.29
N GLY A 155 8.50 6.50 12.57
CA GLY A 155 7.82 5.30 13.05
C GLY A 155 7.08 4.53 11.95
N VAL A 156 7.50 4.68 10.70
CA VAL A 156 7.09 3.84 9.56
C VAL A 156 8.16 2.77 9.37
N SER A 157 8.00 1.65 10.06
CA SER A 157 8.99 0.56 10.13
C SER A 157 8.28 -0.77 10.36
N PRO A 158 8.84 -1.89 9.83
CA PRO A 158 10.01 -1.96 9.00
C PRO A 158 9.74 -1.52 7.55
N ILE A 159 10.74 -0.95 6.89
CA ILE A 159 10.69 -0.54 5.48
C ILE A 159 12.07 -0.58 4.86
N ARG A 160 12.14 -0.99 3.58
CA ARG A 160 13.32 -0.88 2.74
C ARG A 160 12.91 -0.59 1.30
N ILE A 161 13.15 0.63 0.86
CA ILE A 161 13.11 0.98 -0.57
C ILE A 161 14.55 0.82 -1.08
N ALA A 162 14.74 -0.13 -1.98
CA ALA A 162 16.06 -0.61 -2.38
C ALA A 162 16.41 -0.27 -3.83
N HIS A 163 15.39 -0.11 -4.69
CA HIS A 163 15.62 0.04 -6.13
C HIS A 163 14.55 0.90 -6.80
N ARG A 164 14.91 1.42 -7.97
CA ARG A 164 13.98 2.08 -8.91
C ARG A 164 13.03 1.05 -9.53
N LEU A 165 12.02 1.53 -10.24
CA LEU A 165 10.99 0.69 -10.84
C LEU A 165 11.08 0.74 -12.38
N SER A 166 11.03 -0.43 -13.03
CA SER A 166 10.93 -0.60 -14.49
C SER A 166 11.96 0.25 -15.27
N THR A 167 13.23 0.10 -14.93
CA THR A 167 14.34 0.78 -15.60
C THR A 167 15.60 -0.07 -15.53
N ASP A 168 16.50 0.07 -16.53
CA ASP A 168 17.75 -0.69 -16.62
C ASP A 168 18.72 -0.41 -15.46
N ASN A 169 18.68 0.81 -14.90
CA ASN A 169 19.49 1.22 -13.75
C ASN A 169 18.75 1.03 -12.40
N ALA A 170 17.86 0.05 -12.33
CA ALA A 170 17.03 -0.17 -11.13
C ALA A 170 17.86 -0.29 -9.85
N ASP A 171 18.92 -1.07 -9.89
CA ASP A 171 19.72 -1.46 -8.73
C ASP A 171 20.94 -0.52 -8.47
N ASP A 172 21.08 0.56 -9.25
CA ASP A 172 22.17 1.52 -9.05
C ASP A 172 22.08 2.20 -7.69
N VAL A 173 23.15 2.12 -6.92
CA VAL A 173 23.25 2.76 -5.59
C VAL A 173 23.56 4.26 -5.67
N THR A 174 23.97 4.76 -6.83
CA THR A 174 24.28 6.18 -7.05
C THR A 174 23.11 6.84 -7.80
N THR A 175 22.67 7.99 -7.30
CA THR A 175 21.65 8.79 -7.98
C THR A 175 22.26 9.62 -9.10
N LYS A 176 21.43 9.98 -10.09
CA LYS A 176 21.79 10.97 -11.10
C LYS A 176 21.58 12.38 -10.54
N PRO A 177 22.40 13.38 -10.95
CA PRO A 177 22.15 14.77 -10.61
C PRO A 177 20.81 15.29 -11.13
N LEU A 178 20.22 16.25 -10.42
CA LEU A 178 19.05 16.99 -10.88
C LEU A 178 19.44 18.42 -11.22
N VAL A 179 18.89 18.92 -12.30
CA VAL A 179 18.99 20.33 -12.68
C VAL A 179 17.69 21.04 -12.32
N PHE A 180 17.77 21.99 -11.39
CA PHE A 180 16.63 22.80 -10.92
C PHE A 180 16.62 24.16 -11.61
N TYR A 181 15.46 24.62 -12.07
CA TYR A 181 15.23 25.96 -12.56
C TYR A 181 14.65 26.82 -11.43
N LEU A 182 15.52 27.59 -10.78
CA LEU A 182 15.10 28.43 -9.64
C LEU A 182 14.34 29.68 -10.11
N ASN A 183 14.68 30.19 -11.29
CA ASN A 183 13.99 31.27 -12.02
C ASN A 183 14.43 31.27 -13.49
N ASP A 184 13.99 32.24 -14.28
CA ASP A 184 14.26 32.34 -15.72
C ASP A 184 15.79 32.43 -16.08
N SER A 185 16.63 32.82 -15.13
CA SER A 185 18.06 33.04 -15.34
C SER A 185 18.98 32.22 -14.44
N THR A 186 18.43 31.47 -13.49
CA THR A 186 19.22 30.76 -12.47
C THR A 186 18.86 29.28 -12.47
N ILE A 187 19.88 28.45 -12.70
CA ILE A 187 19.79 27.00 -12.49
C ILE A 187 20.66 26.56 -11.31
N SER A 188 20.30 25.45 -10.69
CA SER A 188 21.11 24.79 -9.67
C SER A 188 21.23 23.31 -10.01
N LEU A 189 22.41 22.74 -9.80
CA LEU A 189 22.69 21.34 -10.05
C LEU A 189 22.92 20.63 -8.70
N SER A 190 22.19 19.54 -8.46
CA SER A 190 22.49 18.69 -7.30
C SER A 190 23.74 17.86 -7.53
N GLN A 191 24.33 17.38 -6.44
CA GLN A 191 25.37 16.36 -6.54
C GLN A 191 24.74 14.97 -6.54
N PRO A 192 25.38 13.96 -7.18
CA PRO A 192 24.96 12.57 -7.03
C PRO A 192 25.01 12.16 -5.56
N ILE A 193 24.03 11.35 -5.15
CA ILE A 193 23.98 10.75 -3.81
C ILE A 193 24.48 9.31 -3.95
N ILE A 194 25.44 8.91 -3.11
CA ILE A 194 25.93 7.54 -3.04
C ILE A 194 25.26 6.88 -1.85
N ASN A 195 24.44 5.87 -2.12
CA ASN A 195 23.70 5.12 -1.11
C ASN A 195 24.48 3.87 -0.69
N SER A 196 24.08 3.29 0.43
CA SER A 196 24.67 2.05 0.94
C SER A 196 24.33 0.86 0.02
N PRO A 197 25.24 -0.09 -0.16
CA PRO A 197 24.92 -1.34 -0.85
C PRO A 197 23.78 -2.09 -0.17
N ILE A 198 22.88 -2.64 -0.97
CA ILE A 198 21.70 -3.38 -0.49
C ILE A 198 22.16 -4.71 0.11
N LYS A 199 21.66 -5.03 1.31
CA LYS A 199 21.88 -6.31 1.98
C LYS A 199 20.69 -7.22 1.75
N PRO A 200 20.88 -8.56 1.60
CA PRO A 200 19.74 -9.49 1.52
C PRO A 200 18.83 -9.38 2.73
N LEU A 201 17.49 -9.46 2.50
CA LEU A 201 16.50 -9.67 3.55
C LEU A 201 16.56 -11.11 4.03
N ASP A 202 16.30 -11.30 5.32
CA ASP A 202 16.11 -12.60 5.97
C ASP A 202 14.67 -12.67 6.48
N LEU A 203 13.74 -13.08 5.60
CA LEU A 203 12.30 -13.15 5.84
C LEU A 203 11.73 -14.45 5.29
N ASN A 204 10.61 -14.90 5.84
CA ASN A 204 9.86 -16.01 5.29
C ASN A 204 9.31 -15.65 3.89
N GLY A 205 9.19 -16.66 3.01
CA GLY A 205 8.62 -16.45 1.67
C GLY A 205 9.45 -15.54 0.75
N ILE A 206 10.75 -15.37 1.02
CA ILE A 206 11.65 -14.55 0.19
C ILE A 206 12.03 -15.24 -1.11
N GLN A 207 11.88 -16.55 -1.18
CA GLN A 207 12.05 -17.36 -2.38
C GLN A 207 10.70 -17.97 -2.74
N LYS A 208 10.22 -17.70 -3.97
CA LYS A 208 8.86 -18.06 -4.40
C LYS A 208 8.85 -18.73 -5.76
N GLY A 209 7.85 -19.63 -5.95
CA GLY A 209 7.57 -20.28 -7.21
C GLY A 209 8.49 -21.45 -7.53
N LYS A 210 8.22 -22.10 -8.68
CA LYS A 210 8.98 -23.23 -9.22
C LYS A 210 9.91 -22.85 -10.37
N GLY A 211 9.71 -21.65 -10.93
CA GLY A 211 10.51 -21.09 -12.03
C GLY A 211 10.28 -19.60 -12.19
N PHE A 212 11.10 -18.97 -13.03
CA PHE A 212 10.96 -17.58 -13.39
C PHE A 212 11.54 -17.28 -14.77
N ILE A 213 11.18 -16.14 -15.37
CA ILE A 213 11.77 -15.66 -16.62
C ILE A 213 12.88 -14.64 -16.29
N ALA A 214 14.07 -14.88 -16.81
CA ALA A 214 15.20 -13.95 -16.80
C ALA A 214 15.81 -13.89 -18.20
N ASP A 215 16.06 -12.68 -18.70
CA ASP A 215 16.59 -12.44 -20.05
C ASP A 215 15.83 -13.23 -21.13
N GLU A 216 14.50 -13.20 -21.05
CA GLU A 216 13.56 -13.91 -21.94
C GLU A 216 13.65 -15.45 -21.88
N ASN A 217 14.41 -16.00 -20.93
CA ASN A 217 14.60 -17.43 -20.78
C ASN A 217 14.02 -17.95 -19.46
N TYR A 218 13.37 -19.14 -19.52
CA TYR A 218 12.92 -19.84 -18.33
C TYR A 218 14.10 -20.34 -17.50
N GLN A 219 14.04 -20.06 -16.21
CA GLN A 219 14.96 -20.56 -15.19
C GLN A 219 14.19 -21.46 -14.21
N GLU A 220 14.70 -22.64 -13.93
CA GLU A 220 14.15 -23.54 -12.93
C GLU A 220 14.58 -23.13 -11.53
N GLY A 221 13.66 -23.25 -10.56
CA GLY A 221 13.89 -22.88 -9.16
C GLY A 221 13.21 -21.59 -8.75
N PRO A 222 13.19 -21.26 -7.45
CA PRO A 222 12.43 -20.11 -6.94
C PRO A 222 13.05 -18.77 -7.35
N PHE A 223 12.19 -17.79 -7.63
CA PHE A 223 12.62 -16.40 -7.78
C PHE A 223 13.01 -15.82 -6.42
N ASN A 224 14.16 -15.14 -6.35
CA ASN A 224 14.71 -14.61 -5.11
C ASN A 224 14.43 -13.12 -4.95
N PHE A 225 13.59 -12.76 -3.98
CA PHE A 225 13.23 -11.39 -3.65
C PHE A 225 14.14 -10.73 -2.60
N SER A 226 15.19 -11.39 -2.13
CA SER A 226 15.99 -10.90 -0.99
C SER A 226 16.62 -9.52 -1.18
N LEU A 227 16.84 -9.07 -2.42
CA LEU A 227 17.36 -7.74 -2.73
C LEU A 227 16.29 -6.74 -3.18
N LYS A 228 15.00 -7.14 -3.22
CA LYS A 228 13.90 -6.31 -3.68
C LYS A 228 13.37 -5.39 -2.58
N ASN A 229 12.46 -4.48 -2.94
CA ASN A 229 11.78 -3.59 -2.00
C ASN A 229 11.00 -4.38 -0.94
N TYR A 230 10.90 -3.83 0.26
CA TYR A 230 10.14 -4.39 1.37
C TYR A 230 9.35 -3.30 2.07
N TYR A 231 8.03 -3.47 2.14
CA TYR A 231 7.11 -2.50 2.74
C TYR A 231 5.84 -3.23 3.18
N PRO A 232 5.82 -3.84 4.39
CA PRO A 232 4.72 -4.67 4.86
C PRO A 232 3.45 -3.89 5.17
N ILE A 233 2.33 -4.60 5.31
CA ILE A 233 1.00 -4.04 5.62
C ILE A 233 1.02 -3.12 6.83
N THR A 234 1.75 -3.50 7.89
CA THR A 234 1.89 -2.70 9.12
C THR A 234 2.49 -1.32 8.84
N ALA A 235 3.57 -1.26 8.07
CA ALA A 235 4.25 -0.02 7.71
C ALA A 235 3.44 0.82 6.71
N GLN A 236 2.75 0.19 5.74
CA GLN A 236 1.83 0.87 4.82
C GLN A 236 0.72 1.60 5.59
N ASN A 237 0.03 0.89 6.47
CA ASN A 237 -1.03 1.46 7.31
C ASN A 237 -0.49 2.53 8.28
N ALA A 238 0.72 2.34 8.83
CA ALA A 238 1.35 3.32 9.71
C ALA A 238 1.65 4.65 9.00
N LEU A 239 2.11 4.61 7.73
CA LEU A 239 2.30 5.82 6.93
C LEU A 239 0.96 6.50 6.64
N LEU A 240 -0.03 5.73 6.18
CA LEU A 240 -1.35 6.25 5.84
C LEU A 240 -1.99 6.97 7.03
N LYS A 241 -2.00 6.35 8.22
CA LYS A 241 -2.50 6.98 9.46
C LYS A 241 -1.82 8.31 9.75
N ARG A 242 -0.49 8.43 9.58
CA ARG A 242 0.27 9.66 9.86
C ARG A 242 0.01 10.78 8.85
N ILE A 243 -0.31 10.45 7.62
CA ILE A 243 -0.63 11.44 6.59
C ILE A 243 -2.08 11.93 6.72
N ILE A 244 -3.01 11.02 6.96
CA ILE A 244 -4.44 11.36 7.09
C ILE A 244 -4.72 12.05 8.44
N PHE A 245 -4.13 11.56 9.53
CA PHE A 245 -4.40 12.00 10.91
C PHE A 245 -3.12 12.34 11.68
N PRO A 246 -2.32 13.33 11.23
CA PRO A 246 -1.06 13.67 11.91
C PRO A 246 -1.27 14.06 13.37
N GLU A 247 -2.42 14.64 13.72
CA GLU A 247 -2.78 15.05 15.08
C GLU A 247 -2.89 13.86 16.06
N ALA A 248 -3.17 12.68 15.58
CA ALA A 248 -3.23 11.45 16.40
C ALA A 248 -1.85 10.94 16.85
N PHE A 249 -0.76 11.55 16.37
CA PHE A 249 0.60 11.11 16.65
C PHE A 249 1.42 12.18 17.38
N PRO A 250 2.41 11.77 18.22
CA PRO A 250 3.40 12.67 18.78
C PRO A 250 4.13 13.47 17.71
N LYS A 251 4.55 14.70 18.02
CA LYS A 251 5.16 15.62 17.05
C LYS A 251 6.38 15.02 16.33
N GLU A 252 7.15 14.20 17.04
CA GLU A 252 8.36 13.54 16.52
C GLU A 252 8.05 12.49 15.45
N GLN A 253 6.83 11.96 15.45
CA GLN A 253 6.35 10.96 14.48
C GLN A 253 5.57 11.59 13.31
N ARG A 254 5.38 12.91 13.30
CA ARG A 254 4.75 13.63 12.19
C ARG A 254 5.78 13.98 11.15
N PHE A 255 5.41 13.86 9.88
CA PHE A 255 6.26 14.33 8.79
C PHE A 255 6.31 15.85 8.77
N ASN A 256 7.50 16.40 8.57
CA ASN A 256 7.70 17.85 8.47
C ASN A 256 7.33 18.35 7.07
N ILE A 257 6.06 18.33 6.77
CA ILE A 257 5.45 18.89 5.54
C ILE A 257 4.54 20.04 5.92
N SER A 258 4.46 21.07 5.07
CA SER A 258 3.56 22.19 5.28
C SER A 258 2.09 21.77 5.04
N ASP A 259 1.14 22.55 5.59
CA ASP A 259 -0.30 22.32 5.35
C ASP A 259 -0.59 22.30 3.84
N HIS A 260 -0.03 23.25 3.07
CA HIS A 260 -0.17 23.27 1.61
C HIS A 260 0.37 22.00 0.93
N GLN A 261 1.52 21.47 1.36
CA GLN A 261 2.08 20.24 0.82
C GLN A 261 1.22 19.04 1.18
N ARG A 262 0.68 19.00 2.41
CA ARG A 262 -0.23 17.96 2.85
C ARG A 262 -1.53 17.98 2.07
N ASP A 263 -2.15 19.13 1.90
CA ASP A 263 -3.39 19.29 1.13
C ASP A 263 -3.17 18.87 -0.33
N TYR A 264 -2.03 19.23 -0.92
CA TYR A 264 -1.65 18.80 -2.26
C TYR A 264 -1.54 17.28 -2.34
N LEU A 265 -0.83 16.66 -1.39
CA LEU A 265 -0.67 15.19 -1.34
C LEU A 265 -2.02 14.49 -1.19
N LEU A 266 -2.86 14.94 -0.26
CA LEU A 266 -4.20 14.37 -0.07
C LEU A 266 -5.06 14.51 -1.33
N THR A 267 -5.01 15.67 -2.00
CA THR A 267 -5.68 15.86 -3.28
C THR A 267 -5.17 14.84 -4.31
N ALA A 268 -3.86 14.73 -4.50
CA ALA A 268 -3.29 13.77 -5.43
C ALA A 268 -3.69 12.32 -5.13
N MET A 269 -3.77 11.91 -3.86
CA MET A 269 -4.12 10.56 -3.45
C MET A 269 -5.53 10.13 -3.84
N HIS A 270 -6.49 11.05 -3.94
CA HIS A 270 -7.86 10.73 -4.34
C HIS A 270 -8.22 11.21 -5.77
N THR A 271 -7.32 11.93 -6.45
CA THR A 271 -7.50 12.38 -7.83
C THR A 271 -7.70 11.18 -8.77
N LEU A 272 -8.66 11.32 -9.67
CA LEU A 272 -8.90 10.35 -10.74
C LEU A 272 -8.01 10.67 -11.97
N PRO A 273 -7.68 9.68 -12.81
CA PRO A 273 -6.85 9.93 -14.00
C PRO A 273 -7.39 11.03 -14.91
N SER A 274 -8.69 11.07 -15.13
CA SER A 274 -9.36 12.08 -15.96
C SER A 274 -9.23 13.50 -15.42
N ASP A 275 -9.16 13.69 -14.09
CA ASP A 275 -9.00 15.01 -13.46
C ASP A 275 -7.69 15.72 -13.87
N ILE A 276 -6.68 14.96 -14.28
CA ILE A 276 -5.38 15.49 -14.71
C ILE A 276 -5.08 15.25 -16.17
N GLY A 277 -6.12 14.91 -16.96
CA GLY A 277 -6.09 14.91 -18.42
C GLY A 277 -5.66 13.60 -19.09
N TYR A 278 -5.70 12.46 -18.36
CA TYR A 278 -5.56 11.14 -18.98
C TYR A 278 -6.84 10.72 -19.70
N ASP A 279 -6.71 9.92 -20.75
CA ASP A 279 -7.83 9.38 -21.53
C ASP A 279 -8.60 8.34 -20.70
N GLU A 280 -9.89 8.57 -20.49
CA GLU A 280 -10.78 7.69 -19.69
C GLU A 280 -10.94 6.29 -20.29
N ASN A 281 -10.71 6.11 -21.59
CA ASN A 281 -10.75 4.80 -22.24
C ASN A 281 -9.52 3.94 -21.90
N GLU A 282 -8.39 4.57 -21.56
CA GLU A 282 -7.16 3.90 -21.16
C GLU A 282 -7.03 3.87 -19.63
N PHE A 283 -7.41 4.97 -18.98
CA PHE A 283 -7.30 5.15 -17.53
C PHE A 283 -8.65 5.56 -16.95
N TYR A 284 -9.52 4.56 -16.70
CA TYR A 284 -10.83 4.76 -16.09
C TYR A 284 -10.72 5.14 -14.61
N ASP A 285 -11.77 5.64 -13.98
CA ASP A 285 -11.78 6.17 -12.60
C ASP A 285 -11.15 5.22 -11.59
N SER A 286 -11.49 3.93 -11.67
CA SER A 286 -11.02 2.91 -10.74
C SER A 286 -9.67 2.28 -11.13
N TYR A 287 -8.98 2.77 -12.17
CA TYR A 287 -7.71 2.21 -12.66
C TYR A 287 -6.67 1.97 -11.55
N VAL A 288 -6.61 2.86 -10.55
CA VAL A 288 -5.76 2.75 -9.36
C VAL A 288 -6.56 2.75 -8.05
N LYS A 289 -7.80 2.23 -8.05
CA LYS A 289 -8.70 2.15 -6.89
C LYS A 289 -9.20 0.72 -6.75
N PHE A 290 -8.35 -0.21 -6.25
CA PHE A 290 -8.70 -1.63 -6.22
C PHE A 290 -9.85 -1.94 -5.26
N PHE A 291 -9.87 -1.32 -4.06
CA PHE A 291 -10.97 -1.51 -3.14
C PHE A 291 -12.26 -0.88 -3.67
N MET A 292 -13.36 -1.56 -3.50
CA MET A 292 -14.74 -1.22 -3.86
C MET A 292 -15.01 -1.16 -5.37
N PHE A 293 -14.11 -0.59 -6.20
CA PHE A 293 -14.38 -0.23 -7.59
C PHE A 293 -13.45 -0.88 -8.60
N GLY A 294 -12.35 -1.51 -8.22
CA GLY A 294 -11.32 -2.01 -9.13
C GLY A 294 -11.80 -2.99 -10.21
N ASP A 295 -12.90 -3.69 -9.96
CA ASP A 295 -13.53 -4.63 -10.90
C ASP A 295 -14.68 -4.00 -11.73
N ASN A 296 -14.73 -2.66 -11.81
CA ASN A 296 -15.75 -1.91 -12.53
C ASN A 296 -15.12 -0.68 -13.22
N THR A 297 -15.49 -0.42 -14.45
CA THR A 297 -15.03 0.73 -15.25
C THR A 297 -16.03 1.90 -15.28
N GLU A 298 -17.18 1.75 -14.62
CA GLU A 298 -18.18 2.83 -14.51
C GLU A 298 -17.64 3.97 -13.61
N PRO A 299 -18.11 5.20 -13.84
CA PRO A 299 -17.72 6.36 -13.03
C PRO A 299 -17.94 6.13 -11.53
N MET A 300 -16.99 6.53 -10.72
CA MET A 300 -17.10 6.44 -9.27
C MET A 300 -18.03 7.51 -8.71
N PRO A 301 -18.85 7.19 -7.65
CA PRO A 301 -19.70 8.18 -7.00
C PRO A 301 -18.87 9.33 -6.38
N GLU A 302 -19.18 10.57 -6.67
CA GLU A 302 -18.47 11.77 -6.20
C GLU A 302 -18.35 11.89 -4.67
N HIS A 303 -19.29 11.28 -3.93
CA HIS A 303 -19.30 11.30 -2.47
C HIS A 303 -18.37 10.27 -1.84
N ILE A 304 -17.85 9.31 -2.61
CA ILE A 304 -16.84 8.34 -2.17
C ILE A 304 -15.46 8.84 -2.57
N LYS A 305 -14.60 9.04 -1.60
CA LYS A 305 -13.21 9.43 -1.82
C LYS A 305 -12.27 8.34 -1.31
N ILE A 306 -11.39 7.87 -2.18
CA ILE A 306 -10.40 6.84 -1.86
C ILE A 306 -9.01 7.44 -1.95
N TYR A 307 -8.39 7.66 -0.81
CA TYR A 307 -7.02 8.16 -0.68
C TYR A 307 -6.08 6.97 -0.56
N ASN A 308 -5.45 6.57 -1.65
CA ASN A 308 -4.74 5.31 -1.68
C ASN A 308 -3.48 5.29 -2.53
N LYS A 309 -2.74 4.20 -2.40
CA LYS A 309 -1.73 3.81 -3.38
C LYS A 309 -1.76 2.31 -3.59
N VAL A 310 -2.05 1.94 -4.83
CA VAL A 310 -2.02 0.54 -5.29
C VAL A 310 -0.62 0.11 -5.71
N GLY A 311 -0.42 -1.20 -5.78
CA GLY A 311 0.72 -1.83 -6.42
C GLY A 311 0.37 -3.20 -6.95
N TYR A 312 0.91 -3.55 -8.13
CA TYR A 312 0.85 -4.91 -8.66
C TYR A 312 2.13 -5.22 -9.44
N ALA A 313 2.72 -6.36 -9.18
CA ALA A 313 3.82 -6.95 -9.92
C ALA A 313 4.12 -8.35 -9.37
N TYR A 314 4.68 -9.21 -10.20
CA TYR A 314 5.07 -10.57 -9.84
C TYR A 314 3.93 -11.39 -9.21
N GLY A 315 2.71 -11.23 -9.71
CA GLY A 315 1.52 -11.89 -9.17
C GLY A 315 0.97 -11.29 -7.87
N THR A 316 1.67 -10.35 -7.24
CA THR A 316 1.18 -9.68 -6.04
C THR A 316 0.36 -8.46 -6.40
N LEU A 317 -0.84 -8.35 -5.81
CA LEU A 317 -1.66 -7.13 -5.74
C LEU A 317 -1.66 -6.62 -4.32
N THR A 318 -1.56 -5.29 -4.15
CA THR A 318 -1.68 -4.64 -2.84
C THR A 318 -2.32 -3.26 -2.99
N ASP A 319 -3.13 -2.88 -2.02
CA ASP A 319 -3.68 -1.52 -1.90
C ASP A 319 -3.67 -1.09 -0.44
N CYS A 320 -3.38 0.19 -0.22
CA CYS A 320 -3.39 0.83 1.09
C CYS A 320 -4.24 2.09 0.98
N ALA A 321 -5.44 2.07 1.55
CA ALA A 321 -6.45 3.08 1.34
C ALA A 321 -7.08 3.62 2.64
N TYR A 322 -7.31 4.93 2.66
CA TYR A 322 -8.32 5.56 3.51
C TYR A 322 -9.53 5.87 2.63
N ILE A 323 -10.68 5.36 3.04
CA ILE A 323 -11.95 5.45 2.31
C ILE A 323 -12.89 6.35 3.12
N GLN A 324 -13.45 7.37 2.47
CA GLN A 324 -14.38 8.32 3.06
C GLN A 324 -15.65 8.40 2.22
N ASP A 325 -16.79 8.29 2.88
CA ASP A 325 -18.09 8.62 2.32
C ASP A 325 -18.60 9.93 2.95
N THR A 326 -18.57 10.99 2.17
CA THR A 326 -18.99 12.32 2.63
C THR A 326 -20.49 12.46 2.78
N LYS A 327 -21.29 11.61 2.12
CA LYS A 327 -22.77 11.59 2.17
C LYS A 327 -23.28 10.91 3.44
N ASN A 328 -22.67 9.79 3.80
CA ASN A 328 -23.07 8.99 4.95
C ASN A 328 -22.22 9.26 6.20
N HIS A 329 -21.22 10.15 6.10
CA HIS A 329 -20.32 10.55 7.18
C HIS A 329 -19.56 9.37 7.81
N LEU A 330 -19.12 8.42 6.99
CA LEU A 330 -18.32 7.29 7.42
C LEU A 330 -16.91 7.33 6.85
N GLU A 331 -15.98 6.72 7.58
CA GLU A 331 -14.58 6.64 7.21
C GLU A 331 -13.93 5.40 7.82
N PHE A 332 -13.05 4.76 7.06
CA PHE A 332 -12.25 3.63 7.52
C PHE A 332 -10.96 3.48 6.70
N MET A 333 -10.03 2.66 7.18
CA MET A 333 -8.86 2.29 6.39
C MET A 333 -8.85 0.81 6.08
N LEU A 334 -8.32 0.47 4.92
CA LEU A 334 -8.11 -0.89 4.49
C LEU A 334 -6.74 -1.00 3.81
N THR A 335 -5.95 -1.96 4.25
CA THR A 335 -4.67 -2.29 3.63
C THR A 335 -4.63 -3.79 3.43
N ALA A 336 -4.44 -4.24 2.19
CA ALA A 336 -4.43 -5.67 1.88
C ALA A 336 -3.43 -6.01 0.80
N THR A 337 -2.98 -7.26 0.82
CA THR A 337 -2.20 -7.89 -0.24
C THR A 337 -2.73 -9.28 -0.55
N ILE A 338 -2.61 -9.70 -1.80
CA ILE A 338 -2.95 -11.03 -2.29
C ILE A 338 -1.95 -11.43 -3.38
N LEU A 339 -1.52 -12.69 -3.37
CA LEU A 339 -0.77 -13.31 -4.47
C LEU A 339 -1.74 -14.05 -5.39
N VAL A 340 -1.62 -13.82 -6.70
CA VAL A 340 -2.34 -14.55 -7.76
C VAL A 340 -1.33 -14.96 -8.82
N ASN A 341 -0.91 -16.22 -8.78
CA ASN A 341 0.13 -16.79 -9.65
C ASN A 341 -0.04 -18.32 -9.74
N ASP A 342 -1.11 -18.75 -10.40
CA ASP A 342 -1.52 -20.15 -10.47
C ASP A 342 -0.47 -21.07 -11.12
N ASN A 343 0.30 -20.51 -12.06
CA ASN A 343 1.34 -21.28 -12.72
C ASN A 343 2.66 -21.37 -11.94
N HIS A 344 2.79 -20.63 -10.81
CA HIS A 344 4.00 -20.54 -9.97
C HIS A 344 5.28 -20.15 -10.72
N ILE A 345 5.17 -19.44 -11.85
CA ILE A 345 6.30 -18.90 -12.61
C ILE A 345 6.32 -17.38 -12.40
N PHE A 346 7.45 -16.87 -11.95
CA PHE A 346 7.60 -15.43 -11.70
C PHE A 346 8.19 -14.71 -12.91
N ASN A 347 7.83 -13.44 -13.09
CA ASN A 347 8.31 -12.55 -14.15
C ASN A 347 7.99 -13.05 -15.59
N ASP A 348 6.90 -13.84 -15.74
CA ASP A 348 6.38 -14.30 -17.03
C ASP A 348 5.20 -13.45 -17.54
N ASN A 349 4.77 -12.44 -16.75
CA ASN A 349 3.63 -11.57 -17.00
C ASN A 349 2.28 -12.31 -17.14
N THR A 350 2.18 -13.52 -16.60
CA THR A 350 0.96 -14.33 -16.60
C THR A 350 0.46 -14.47 -15.17
N TYR A 351 -0.55 -13.67 -14.81
CA TYR A 351 -1.07 -13.58 -13.43
C TYR A 351 -2.57 -13.32 -13.47
N GLU A 352 -3.32 -13.89 -12.53
CA GLU A 352 -4.79 -13.84 -12.46
C GLU A 352 -5.29 -12.53 -11.77
N TYR A 353 -4.70 -11.38 -12.17
CA TYR A 353 -5.04 -10.09 -11.58
C TYR A 353 -6.51 -9.72 -11.76
N GLU A 354 -7.01 -9.81 -13.01
CA GLU A 354 -8.36 -9.40 -13.38
C GLU A 354 -9.41 -10.47 -13.04
N GLU A 355 -9.02 -11.74 -13.00
CA GLU A 355 -9.91 -12.87 -12.75
C GLU A 355 -10.15 -13.11 -11.25
N ILE A 356 -9.12 -12.92 -10.42
CA ILE A 356 -9.14 -13.29 -9.00
C ILE A 356 -8.84 -12.09 -8.10
N GLY A 357 -7.67 -11.48 -8.28
CA GLY A 357 -7.11 -10.55 -7.29
C GLY A 357 -7.89 -9.25 -7.16
N ILE A 358 -8.11 -8.54 -8.26
CA ILE A 358 -8.89 -7.28 -8.28
C ILE A 358 -10.34 -7.52 -7.87
N PRO A 359 -11.07 -8.55 -8.37
CA PRO A 359 -12.41 -8.86 -7.90
C PRO A 359 -12.49 -9.15 -6.39
N PHE A 360 -11.50 -9.84 -5.83
CA PHE A 360 -11.43 -10.09 -4.39
C PHE A 360 -11.26 -8.80 -3.60
N LEU A 361 -10.27 -7.95 -3.94
CA LEU A 361 -10.01 -6.69 -3.25
C LEU A 361 -11.20 -5.74 -3.34
N ALA A 362 -11.83 -5.65 -4.53
CA ALA A 362 -13.00 -4.81 -4.72
C ALA A 362 -14.18 -5.27 -3.85
N GLN A 363 -14.46 -6.58 -3.82
CA GLN A 363 -15.55 -7.13 -3.02
C GLN A 363 -15.27 -7.02 -1.52
N LEU A 364 -14.03 -7.23 -1.08
CA LEU A 364 -13.60 -7.01 0.30
C LEU A 364 -13.93 -5.58 0.75
N GLY A 365 -13.58 -4.59 -0.07
CA GLY A 365 -13.88 -3.18 0.21
C GLY A 365 -15.39 -2.91 0.31
N ARG A 366 -16.20 -3.48 -0.60
CA ARG A 366 -17.67 -3.31 -0.58
C ARG A 366 -18.30 -3.91 0.67
N GLU A 367 -17.91 -5.09 1.09
CA GLU A 367 -18.50 -5.74 2.26
C GLU A 367 -18.11 -5.05 3.57
N LEU A 368 -16.88 -4.53 3.67
CA LEU A 368 -16.47 -3.71 4.81
C LEU A 368 -17.21 -2.36 4.83
N TYR A 369 -17.40 -1.72 3.67
CA TYR A 369 -18.21 -0.51 3.56
C TYR A 369 -19.67 -0.75 4.03
N GLU A 370 -20.27 -1.89 3.67
CA GLU A 370 -21.60 -2.26 4.16
C GLU A 370 -21.66 -2.47 5.68
N ILE A 371 -20.56 -2.91 6.30
CA ILE A 371 -20.45 -3.00 7.76
C ILE A 371 -20.42 -1.60 8.37
N GLU A 372 -19.62 -0.71 7.81
CA GLU A 372 -19.51 0.68 8.28
C GLU A 372 -20.85 1.44 8.15
N LEU A 373 -21.61 1.21 7.09
CA LEU A 373 -22.95 1.79 6.93
C LEU A 373 -23.94 1.39 8.03
N ARG A 374 -23.72 0.26 8.71
CA ARG A 374 -24.59 -0.26 9.76
C ARG A 374 -24.09 0.02 11.16
N ARG A 375 -22.87 0.51 11.28
CA ARG A 375 -22.23 0.87 12.55
C ARG A 375 -22.74 2.20 13.10
#